data_91ee29d2c4f16dd875d89f4cadd1a699
#
_entry.id   91ee29d2c4f16dd875d89f4cadd1a699
#
_cell.length_a   1.000
_cell.length_b   1.000
_cell.length_c   1.000
_cell.angle_alpha   90.00
_cell.angle_beta   90.00
_cell.angle_gamma   90.00
#
_symmetry.space_group_name_H-M   'P 1'
#
loop_
_entity.id
_entity.type
_entity.pdbx_description
1 polymer ?
#
loop_
_entity_poly.entity_id
_entity_poly.type
_entity_poly.pdbx_seq_one_letter_code
_entity_poly.pdbx_strand_id
1 'polypeptide(L)'
;MLSKKVEICQTEIITEMKFMKKVKIITDSCSDLTPELMQNYGIDYAPMNTVLDGKTSPALLSWTKSDVHEFYGIMRGGRRITTTQVPTEEFEKIFTKYVSEGYDIIYIACSSKQSGSVNTAHVIAEKITGEKGDAKIICIDSLNASVGEGMLAIEAAKLASAGLSADEIAEKVKALRKRVNEYCTVHSLDALRRAGRVKGSAAFFGNLMGVKPIIIADKNGEQAAYKKVKGRQNSLSEIVSLLKSTIENPEEQTIYLAHADCSEDEVKKLVSLIKEEIPCKEIYTCYIGPIIGASIGPDAFAIFGFGKEVTFAVGEN
;
A
#
# COMPACT_ATOMS: atom_id res chain seq x y z
N MET A 1 -1.77 13.65 51.63
CA MET A 1 -1.19 14.42 50.52
C MET A 1 -1.02 13.61 49.23
N LEU A 2 -0.57 12.34 49.31
CA LEU A 2 -0.43 11.46 48.15
C LEU A 2 -1.76 11.15 47.43
N SER A 3 -2.88 10.91 48.13
CA SER A 3 -4.18 10.57 47.58
C SER A 3 -4.74 11.69 46.68
N LYS A 4 -4.66 12.95 47.09
CA LYS A 4 -5.10 14.10 46.28
C LYS A 4 -4.30 14.32 45.01
N LYS A 5 -2.99 14.00 45.02
CA LYS A 5 -2.15 14.09 43.80
C LYS A 5 -2.49 13.00 42.78
N VAL A 6 -2.86 11.79 43.26
CA VAL A 6 -3.29 10.69 42.37
C VAL A 6 -4.67 10.99 41.75
N GLU A 7 -5.62 11.54 42.55
CA GLU A 7 -6.95 11.95 42.04
C GLU A 7 -6.85 13.09 41.02
N ILE A 8 -6.01 14.10 41.25
CA ILE A 8 -5.80 15.21 40.30
C ILE A 8 -5.18 14.68 39.01
N CYS A 9 -4.16 13.80 39.08
CA CYS A 9 -3.54 13.20 37.91
C CYS A 9 -4.51 12.32 37.12
N GLN A 10 -5.37 11.54 37.80
CA GLN A 10 -6.41 10.75 37.14
C GLN A 10 -7.50 11.63 36.49
N THR A 11 -7.87 12.73 37.12
CA THR A 11 -8.87 13.67 36.60
C THR A 11 -8.33 14.43 35.39
N GLU A 12 -7.05 14.83 35.40
CA GLU A 12 -6.38 15.46 34.26
C GLU A 12 -6.25 14.48 33.07
N ILE A 13 -5.83 13.25 33.30
CA ILE A 13 -5.74 12.21 32.27
C ILE A 13 -7.12 11.91 31.67
N ILE A 14 -8.17 11.78 32.49
CA ILE A 14 -9.54 11.54 32.00
C ILE A 14 -10.07 12.76 31.23
N THR A 15 -9.69 13.97 31.63
CA THR A 15 -10.07 15.21 30.95
C THR A 15 -9.35 15.34 29.61
N GLU A 16 -8.05 15.04 29.55
CA GLU A 16 -7.30 15.02 28.28
C GLU A 16 -7.81 13.95 27.32
N MET A 17 -8.11 12.73 27.80
CA MET A 17 -8.73 11.68 26.96
C MET A 17 -10.12 12.08 26.44
N LYS A 18 -10.87 12.91 27.15
CA LYS A 18 -12.21 13.37 26.77
C LYS A 18 -12.20 14.44 25.68
N PHE A 19 -11.02 15.06 25.42
CA PHE A 19 -10.81 16.11 24.40
C PHE A 19 -10.03 15.64 23.17
N MET A 20 -9.52 14.39 23.16
CA MET A 20 -8.82 13.88 21.98
C MET A 20 -9.83 13.62 20.85
N LYS A 21 -9.62 14.28 19.71
CA LYS A 21 -10.40 14.01 18.51
C LYS A 21 -10.13 12.59 18.03
N LYS A 22 -11.20 11.94 17.54
CA LYS A 22 -11.03 10.65 16.87
C LYS A 22 -10.23 10.83 15.57
N VAL A 23 -9.43 9.87 15.25
CA VAL A 23 -8.63 9.88 14.02
C VAL A 23 -9.24 8.97 12.97
N LYS A 24 -9.50 9.51 11.79
CA LYS A 24 -9.93 8.74 10.62
C LYS A 24 -8.73 8.42 9.74
N ILE A 25 -8.58 7.14 9.40
CA ILE A 25 -7.56 6.69 8.46
C ILE A 25 -8.16 6.60 7.07
N ILE A 26 -7.48 7.22 6.11
CA ILE A 26 -7.83 7.25 4.70
C ILE A 26 -6.60 6.81 3.91
N THR A 27 -6.82 6.03 2.85
CA THR A 27 -5.79 5.64 1.87
C THR A 27 -6.27 5.99 0.46
N ASP A 28 -5.69 5.42 -0.59
CA ASP A 28 -6.19 5.54 -1.96
C ASP A 28 -6.30 4.18 -2.67
N SER A 29 -6.75 4.19 -3.91
CA SER A 29 -6.96 2.94 -4.67
C SER A 29 -5.69 2.13 -4.93
N CYS A 30 -4.52 2.71 -4.63
CA CYS A 30 -3.23 2.02 -4.78
C CYS A 30 -2.98 0.98 -3.67
N SER A 31 -3.70 1.08 -2.55
CA SER A 31 -3.48 0.27 -1.35
C SER A 31 -3.84 -1.21 -1.49
N ASP A 32 -4.62 -1.56 -2.51
CA ASP A 32 -5.13 -2.92 -2.77
C ASP A 32 -5.85 -3.57 -1.56
N LEU A 33 -6.32 -2.74 -0.61
CA LEU A 33 -7.10 -3.22 0.53
C LEU A 33 -8.45 -3.78 0.07
N THR A 34 -8.79 -4.95 0.58
CA THR A 34 -10.12 -5.53 0.32
C THR A 34 -11.21 -4.81 1.10
N PRO A 35 -12.49 -4.87 0.65
CA PRO A 35 -13.63 -4.33 1.39
C PRO A 35 -13.70 -4.86 2.83
N GLU A 36 -13.36 -6.14 3.03
CA GLU A 36 -13.31 -6.77 4.34
C GLU A 36 -12.28 -6.10 5.26
N LEU A 37 -11.04 -5.91 4.80
CA LEU A 37 -10.00 -5.24 5.58
C LEU A 37 -10.37 -3.79 5.87
N MET A 38 -10.88 -3.05 4.88
CA MET A 38 -11.34 -1.68 5.08
C MET A 38 -12.44 -1.59 6.14
N GLN A 39 -13.42 -2.49 6.11
CA GLN A 39 -14.51 -2.55 7.08
C GLN A 39 -13.98 -2.90 8.49
N ASN A 40 -13.14 -3.94 8.59
CA ASN A 40 -12.62 -4.42 9.88
C ASN A 40 -11.79 -3.38 10.62
N TYR A 41 -11.07 -2.53 9.88
CA TYR A 41 -10.21 -1.48 10.44
C TYR A 41 -10.80 -0.08 10.36
N GLY A 42 -12.00 0.09 9.81
CA GLY A 42 -12.65 1.39 9.67
C GLY A 42 -11.90 2.36 8.74
N ILE A 43 -11.17 1.82 7.75
CA ILE A 43 -10.41 2.59 6.75
C ILE A 43 -11.34 2.98 5.60
N ASP A 44 -11.18 4.21 5.10
CA ASP A 44 -11.83 4.67 3.87
C ASP A 44 -10.76 5.02 2.82
N TYR A 45 -11.14 5.25 1.56
CA TYR A 45 -10.17 5.56 0.53
C TYR A 45 -10.66 6.60 -0.48
N ALA A 46 -9.71 7.33 -1.05
CA ALA A 46 -9.92 8.25 -2.16
C ALA A 46 -9.65 7.52 -3.48
N PRO A 47 -10.64 7.40 -4.40
CA PRO A 47 -10.46 6.64 -5.63
C PRO A 47 -9.55 7.38 -6.62
N MET A 48 -8.54 6.68 -7.12
CA MET A 48 -7.83 7.01 -8.36
C MET A 48 -8.68 6.62 -9.58
N ASN A 49 -8.21 6.86 -10.80
CA ASN A 49 -8.91 6.42 -12.00
C ASN A 49 -8.06 5.50 -12.87
N THR A 50 -8.75 4.63 -13.60
CA THR A 50 -8.24 3.93 -14.78
C THR A 50 -8.77 4.58 -16.05
N VAL A 51 -8.00 4.50 -17.14
CA VAL A 51 -8.38 5.00 -18.46
C VAL A 51 -8.19 3.88 -19.48
N LEU A 52 -9.28 3.48 -20.11
CA LEU A 52 -9.32 2.48 -21.17
C LEU A 52 -9.98 3.09 -22.42
N ASP A 53 -9.26 3.09 -23.54
CA ASP A 53 -9.72 3.65 -24.82
C ASP A 53 -10.29 5.08 -24.69
N GLY A 54 -9.63 5.90 -23.89
CA GLY A 54 -10.02 7.29 -23.61
C GLY A 54 -11.16 7.47 -22.61
N LYS A 55 -11.78 6.38 -22.14
CA LYS A 55 -12.83 6.44 -21.11
C LYS A 55 -12.20 6.33 -19.72
N THR A 56 -12.41 7.35 -18.89
CA THR A 56 -11.99 7.38 -17.49
C THR A 56 -13.07 6.74 -16.60
N SER A 57 -12.65 5.91 -15.65
CA SER A 57 -13.52 5.27 -14.66
C SER A 57 -12.82 5.21 -13.31
N PRO A 58 -13.55 5.39 -12.19
CA PRO A 58 -12.96 5.23 -10.86
C PRO A 58 -12.37 3.83 -10.64
N ALA A 59 -11.20 3.76 -10.06
CA ALA A 59 -10.55 2.52 -9.67
C ALA A 59 -11.06 2.10 -8.29
N LEU A 60 -12.11 1.29 -8.26
CA LEU A 60 -12.72 0.83 -7.01
C LEU A 60 -11.94 -0.35 -6.44
N LEU A 61 -11.85 -0.40 -5.11
CA LEU A 61 -11.27 -1.53 -4.37
C LEU A 61 -12.29 -2.66 -4.11
N SER A 62 -13.58 -2.39 -4.36
CA SER A 62 -14.67 -3.35 -4.20
C SER A 62 -14.98 -4.09 -5.51
N TRP A 63 -14.00 -4.80 -6.06
CA TRP A 63 -14.21 -5.59 -7.28
C TRP A 63 -14.31 -7.10 -6.99
N THR A 64 -15.11 -7.77 -7.81
CA THR A 64 -15.33 -9.21 -7.71
C THR A 64 -14.26 -9.99 -8.47
N LYS A 65 -14.20 -11.31 -8.27
CA LYS A 65 -13.34 -12.20 -9.06
C LYS A 65 -13.63 -12.06 -10.58
N SER A 66 -14.87 -11.80 -10.96
CA SER A 66 -15.25 -11.58 -12.37
C SER A 66 -14.67 -10.29 -12.91
N ASP A 67 -14.75 -9.20 -12.13
CA ASP A 67 -14.18 -7.89 -12.54
C ASP A 67 -12.67 -7.97 -12.70
N VAL A 68 -12.00 -8.66 -11.77
CA VAL A 68 -10.55 -8.95 -11.84
C VAL A 68 -10.21 -9.69 -13.13
N HIS A 69 -10.93 -10.78 -13.41
CA HIS A 69 -10.67 -11.60 -14.60
C HIS A 69 -10.92 -10.82 -15.91
N GLU A 70 -11.97 -10.01 -15.95
CA GLU A 70 -12.25 -9.12 -17.09
C GLU A 70 -11.14 -8.10 -17.29
N PHE A 71 -10.72 -7.40 -16.21
CA PHE A 71 -9.68 -6.39 -16.26
C PHE A 71 -8.36 -6.95 -16.79
N TYR A 72 -7.88 -8.04 -16.20
CA TYR A 72 -6.64 -8.65 -16.66
C TYR A 72 -6.78 -9.37 -18.01
N GLY A 73 -7.98 -9.84 -18.35
CA GLY A 73 -8.31 -10.37 -19.68
C GLY A 73 -8.16 -9.32 -20.79
N ILE A 74 -8.61 -8.10 -20.54
CA ILE A 74 -8.40 -6.95 -21.44
C ILE A 74 -6.91 -6.74 -21.70
N MET A 75 -6.08 -6.80 -20.66
CA MET A 75 -4.62 -6.62 -20.78
C MET A 75 -3.95 -7.81 -21.50
N ARG A 76 -4.39 -9.05 -21.25
CA ARG A 76 -3.92 -10.25 -21.98
C ARG A 76 -4.28 -10.18 -23.47
N GLY A 77 -5.40 -9.53 -23.80
CA GLY A 77 -5.81 -9.20 -25.18
C GLY A 77 -4.99 -8.10 -25.83
N GLY A 78 -3.95 -7.57 -25.17
CA GLY A 78 -3.03 -6.55 -25.69
C GLY A 78 -3.52 -5.11 -25.58
N ARG A 79 -4.71 -4.85 -25.03
CA ARG A 79 -5.22 -3.48 -24.80
C ARG A 79 -4.49 -2.85 -23.62
N ARG A 80 -4.27 -1.54 -23.72
CA ARG A 80 -3.58 -0.77 -22.69
C ARG A 80 -4.57 -0.08 -21.76
N ILE A 81 -4.41 -0.31 -20.44
CA ILE A 81 -5.07 0.47 -19.41
C ILE A 81 -4.02 1.42 -18.82
N THR A 82 -4.36 2.69 -18.65
CA THR A 82 -3.53 3.68 -17.97
C THR A 82 -4.24 4.19 -16.73
N THR A 83 -3.54 4.94 -15.88
CA THR A 83 -4.06 5.40 -14.59
C THR A 83 -3.85 6.89 -14.43
N THR A 84 -4.70 7.52 -13.61
CA THR A 84 -4.49 8.89 -13.12
C THR A 84 -4.47 8.89 -11.60
N GLN A 85 -3.81 9.87 -11.00
CA GLN A 85 -3.85 10.11 -9.57
C GLN A 85 -5.28 10.35 -9.07
N VAL A 86 -5.46 10.41 -7.76
CA VAL A 86 -6.73 10.82 -7.13
C VAL A 86 -7.11 12.23 -7.62
N PRO A 87 -8.33 12.44 -8.15
CA PRO A 87 -8.83 13.76 -8.50
C PRO A 87 -8.94 14.69 -7.27
N THR A 88 -8.72 15.98 -7.48
CA THR A 88 -8.82 17.00 -6.43
C THR A 88 -10.17 16.96 -5.70
N GLU A 89 -11.25 16.77 -6.46
CA GLU A 89 -12.63 16.74 -5.97
C GLU A 89 -12.87 15.58 -4.99
N GLU A 90 -12.21 14.45 -5.20
CA GLU A 90 -12.34 13.30 -4.31
C GLU A 90 -11.65 13.56 -2.96
N PHE A 91 -10.49 14.25 -2.95
CA PHE A 91 -9.88 14.70 -1.69
C PHE A 91 -10.72 15.74 -0.98
N GLU A 92 -11.23 16.76 -1.69
CA GLU A 92 -12.11 17.77 -1.11
C GLU A 92 -13.33 17.12 -0.46
N LYS A 93 -13.98 16.21 -1.15
CA LYS A 93 -15.16 15.48 -0.68
C LYS A 93 -14.86 14.65 0.58
N ILE A 94 -13.86 13.78 0.55
CA ILE A 94 -13.60 12.85 1.64
C ILE A 94 -13.04 13.57 2.87
N PHE A 95 -12.14 14.55 2.70
CA PHE A 95 -11.57 15.29 3.83
C PHE A 95 -12.62 16.19 4.47
N THR A 96 -13.42 16.93 3.68
CA THR A 96 -14.49 17.78 4.20
C THR A 96 -15.51 16.95 4.98
N LYS A 97 -15.89 15.76 4.49
CA LYS A 97 -16.80 14.84 5.19
C LYS A 97 -16.29 14.58 6.60
N TYR A 98 -15.09 14.02 6.74
CA TYR A 98 -14.59 13.58 8.04
C TYR A 98 -14.22 14.74 8.98
N VAL A 99 -13.72 15.85 8.45
CA VAL A 99 -13.51 17.07 9.25
C VAL A 99 -14.84 17.60 9.79
N SER A 100 -15.92 17.60 8.99
CA SER A 100 -17.24 18.05 9.46
C SER A 100 -17.86 17.10 10.49
N GLU A 101 -17.47 15.83 10.49
CA GLU A 101 -17.83 14.82 11.50
C GLU A 101 -16.96 14.92 12.77
N GLY A 102 -16.00 15.85 12.84
CA GLY A 102 -15.14 16.10 14.00
C GLY A 102 -13.91 15.20 14.12
N TYR A 103 -13.50 14.53 13.04
CA TYR A 103 -12.27 13.74 13.02
C TYR A 103 -11.05 14.57 12.67
N ASP A 104 -9.90 14.21 13.26
CA ASP A 104 -8.61 14.42 12.63
C ASP A 104 -8.39 13.33 11.57
N ILE A 105 -7.60 13.62 10.54
CA ILE A 105 -7.40 12.72 9.41
C ILE A 105 -5.92 12.35 9.26
N ILE A 106 -5.65 11.08 9.04
CA ILE A 106 -4.40 10.60 8.49
C ILE A 106 -4.68 9.98 7.12
N TYR A 107 -4.07 10.55 6.09
CA TYR A 107 -4.08 9.99 4.74
C TYR A 107 -2.75 9.30 4.46
N ILE A 108 -2.80 7.98 4.23
CA ILE A 108 -1.66 7.17 3.81
C ILE A 108 -1.72 7.06 2.29
N ALA A 109 -0.75 7.65 1.62
CA ALA A 109 -0.72 7.82 0.18
C ALA A 109 0.20 6.80 -0.50
N CYS A 110 -0.14 6.41 -1.72
CA CYS A 110 0.82 5.82 -2.65
C CYS A 110 2.11 6.66 -2.71
N SER A 111 3.26 6.00 -2.85
CA SER A 111 4.56 6.67 -2.94
C SER A 111 4.55 7.86 -3.90
N SER A 112 5.11 8.98 -3.44
CA SER A 112 5.29 10.21 -4.24
C SER A 112 6.14 10.00 -5.50
N LYS A 113 6.91 8.91 -5.54
CA LYS A 113 7.71 8.50 -6.71
C LYS A 113 6.88 7.82 -7.80
N GLN A 114 5.67 7.39 -7.47
CA GLN A 114 4.79 6.65 -8.37
C GLN A 114 3.52 7.43 -8.73
N SER A 115 3.03 8.29 -7.82
CA SER A 115 1.80 9.06 -7.98
C SER A 115 1.95 10.47 -7.41
N GLY A 116 1.26 11.43 -8.02
CA GLY A 116 1.14 12.81 -7.50
C GLY A 116 0.09 12.97 -6.40
N SER A 117 -0.62 11.90 -6.01
CA SER A 117 -1.76 11.97 -5.08
C SER A 117 -1.40 12.62 -3.75
N VAL A 118 -0.26 12.27 -3.16
CA VAL A 118 0.16 12.85 -1.88
C VAL A 118 0.35 14.37 -1.94
N ASN A 119 0.91 14.88 -3.04
CA ASN A 119 1.10 16.33 -3.21
C ASN A 119 -0.24 17.05 -3.38
N THR A 120 -1.16 16.50 -4.16
CA THR A 120 -2.52 17.03 -4.31
C THR A 120 -3.26 17.02 -2.96
N ALA A 121 -3.14 15.92 -2.21
CA ALA A 121 -3.73 15.81 -0.88
C ALA A 121 -3.22 16.86 0.10
N HIS A 122 -1.91 17.15 0.09
CA HIS A 122 -1.32 18.22 0.91
C HIS A 122 -1.95 19.58 0.62
N VAL A 123 -2.08 19.97 -0.66
CA VAL A 123 -2.68 21.24 -1.06
C VAL A 123 -4.14 21.34 -0.56
N ILE A 124 -4.91 20.28 -0.70
CA ILE A 124 -6.31 20.25 -0.25
C ILE A 124 -6.40 20.23 1.28
N ALA A 125 -5.51 19.52 1.96
CA ALA A 125 -5.43 19.52 3.41
C ALA A 125 -5.17 20.91 3.96
N GLU A 126 -4.19 21.65 3.41
CA GLU A 126 -3.87 23.03 3.80
C GLU A 126 -5.07 23.98 3.60
N LYS A 127 -5.76 23.87 2.46
CA LYS A 127 -6.98 24.65 2.19
C LYS A 127 -8.06 24.40 3.25
N ILE A 128 -8.41 23.13 3.51
CA ILE A 128 -9.48 22.78 4.45
C ILE A 128 -9.10 23.16 5.89
N THR A 129 -7.87 22.91 6.32
CA THR A 129 -7.43 23.26 7.68
C THR A 129 -7.35 24.78 7.88
N GLY A 130 -6.96 25.54 6.86
CA GLY A 130 -7.00 27.01 6.88
C GLY A 130 -8.42 27.58 7.02
N GLU A 131 -9.41 26.93 6.44
CA GLU A 131 -10.82 27.33 6.54
C GLU A 131 -11.49 26.88 7.85
N LYS A 132 -11.12 25.74 8.40
CA LYS A 132 -11.78 25.06 9.52
C LYS A 132 -11.04 25.11 10.86
N GLY A 133 -9.87 25.74 10.90
CA GLY A 133 -9.09 26.23 12.07
C GLY A 133 -8.61 25.23 13.11
N ASP A 134 -9.39 24.21 13.47
CA ASP A 134 -9.06 23.24 14.52
C ASP A 134 -8.96 21.78 14.02
N ALA A 135 -9.18 21.55 12.74
CA ALA A 135 -9.04 20.24 12.13
C ALA A 135 -7.56 19.95 11.76
N LYS A 136 -7.14 18.72 11.96
CA LYS A 136 -5.81 18.25 11.56
C LYS A 136 -5.95 17.22 10.44
N ILE A 137 -5.23 17.44 9.33
CA ILE A 137 -5.13 16.50 8.22
C ILE A 137 -3.65 16.27 7.95
N ILE A 138 -3.17 15.05 8.21
CA ILE A 138 -1.77 14.68 8.01
C ILE A 138 -1.70 13.72 6.82
N CYS A 139 -1.03 14.15 5.75
CA CYS A 139 -0.76 13.31 4.59
C CYS A 139 0.62 12.66 4.73
N ILE A 140 0.69 11.36 4.57
CA ILE A 140 1.93 10.58 4.73
C ILE A 140 2.23 9.86 3.41
N ASP A 141 3.36 10.17 2.82
CA ASP A 141 3.94 9.36 1.75
C ASP A 141 4.34 7.99 2.31
N SER A 142 3.70 6.93 1.84
CA SER A 142 3.97 5.57 2.34
C SER A 142 5.35 5.04 1.94
N LEU A 143 6.00 5.62 0.93
CA LEU A 143 7.17 5.06 0.22
C LEU A 143 6.89 3.67 -0.39
N ASN A 144 5.64 3.30 -0.47
CA ASN A 144 5.17 2.00 -0.92
C ASN A 144 4.01 2.14 -1.90
N ALA A 145 3.53 1.00 -2.38
CA ALA A 145 2.33 0.86 -3.19
C ALA A 145 1.69 -0.49 -2.88
N SER A 146 0.55 -0.78 -3.51
CA SER A 146 -0.16 -2.04 -3.31
C SER A 146 -0.40 -2.30 -1.82
N VAL A 147 -0.39 -3.54 -1.41
CA VAL A 147 -0.61 -3.93 -0.02
C VAL A 147 0.43 -3.34 0.95
N GLY A 148 1.62 -2.95 0.47
CA GLY A 148 2.61 -2.26 1.31
C GLY A 148 2.11 -0.93 1.87
N GLU A 149 1.38 -0.15 1.06
CA GLU A 149 0.64 1.04 1.50
C GLU A 149 -0.52 0.64 2.41
N GLY A 150 -1.29 -0.40 2.02
CA GLY A 150 -2.42 -0.91 2.79
C GLY A 150 -2.04 -1.38 4.19
N MET A 151 -0.90 -2.05 4.35
CA MET A 151 -0.37 -2.48 5.66
C MET A 151 -0.14 -1.29 6.59
N LEU A 152 0.40 -0.18 6.07
CA LEU A 152 0.61 1.04 6.85
C LEU A 152 -0.72 1.69 7.27
N ALA A 153 -1.73 1.66 6.39
CA ALA A 153 -3.06 2.12 6.74
C ALA A 153 -3.71 1.25 7.83
N ILE A 154 -3.53 -0.07 7.79
CA ILE A 154 -3.99 -1.00 8.84
C ILE A 154 -3.29 -0.70 10.18
N GLU A 155 -1.97 -0.53 10.18
CA GLU A 155 -1.24 -0.20 11.42
C GLU A 155 -1.65 1.17 11.98
N ALA A 156 -1.84 2.18 11.12
CA ALA A 156 -2.39 3.47 11.53
C ALA A 156 -3.77 3.33 12.18
N ALA A 157 -4.65 2.48 11.61
CA ALA A 157 -5.99 2.24 12.15
C ALA A 157 -5.97 1.51 13.50
N LYS A 158 -5.05 0.56 13.70
CA LYS A 158 -4.82 -0.09 15.00
C LYS A 158 -4.39 0.92 16.07
N LEU A 159 -3.46 1.81 15.72
CA LEU A 159 -2.99 2.88 16.62
C LEU A 159 -4.11 3.87 16.96
N ALA A 160 -4.93 4.26 15.97
CA ALA A 160 -6.11 5.11 16.17
C ALA A 160 -7.13 4.43 17.12
N SER A 161 -7.38 3.14 16.94
CA SER A 161 -8.26 2.34 17.80
C SER A 161 -7.72 2.19 19.22
N ALA A 162 -6.39 2.23 19.39
CA ALA A 162 -5.72 2.25 20.70
C ALA A 162 -5.74 3.64 21.36
N GLY A 163 -6.34 4.66 20.71
CA GLY A 163 -6.54 5.99 21.27
C GLY A 163 -5.37 6.95 21.11
N LEU A 164 -4.43 6.68 20.17
CA LEU A 164 -3.34 7.60 19.87
C LEU A 164 -3.84 8.81 19.07
N SER A 165 -3.21 9.96 19.28
CA SER A 165 -3.45 11.18 18.52
C SER A 165 -2.93 11.07 17.09
N ALA A 166 -3.40 11.94 16.20
CA ALA A 166 -2.94 11.97 14.81
C ALA A 166 -1.42 12.19 14.69
N ASP A 167 -0.82 13.01 15.56
CA ASP A 167 0.62 13.23 15.55
C ASP A 167 1.41 11.99 15.95
N GLU A 168 1.01 11.32 17.04
CA GLU A 168 1.66 10.09 17.52
C GLU A 168 1.56 8.96 16.47
N ILE A 169 0.39 8.83 15.83
CA ILE A 169 0.20 7.85 14.74
C ILE A 169 1.11 8.20 13.56
N ALA A 170 1.16 9.47 13.16
CA ALA A 170 1.98 9.93 12.04
C ALA A 170 3.47 9.62 12.25
N GLU A 171 4.00 9.89 13.45
CA GLU A 171 5.40 9.58 13.77
C GLU A 171 5.70 8.08 13.71
N LYS A 172 4.82 7.25 14.27
CA LYS A 172 4.98 5.79 14.23
C LYS A 172 4.90 5.24 12.80
N VAL A 173 3.95 5.71 12.00
CA VAL A 173 3.80 5.28 10.60
C VAL A 173 5.00 5.72 9.75
N LYS A 174 5.50 6.95 9.93
CA LYS A 174 6.71 7.44 9.23
C LYS A 174 7.97 6.63 9.57
N ALA A 175 8.07 6.11 10.78
CA ALA A 175 9.14 5.19 11.13
C ALA A 175 8.92 3.81 10.48
N LEU A 176 7.69 3.29 10.56
CA LEU A 176 7.34 1.95 10.09
C LEU A 176 7.41 1.79 8.57
N ARG A 177 7.08 2.83 7.79
CA ARG A 177 7.06 2.79 6.31
C ARG A 177 8.40 2.36 5.69
N LYS A 178 9.51 2.60 6.38
CA LYS A 178 10.85 2.19 5.94
C LYS A 178 11.13 0.71 6.12
N ARG A 179 10.24 0.00 6.81
CA ARG A 179 10.37 -1.40 7.18
C ARG A 179 9.38 -2.31 6.46
N VAL A 180 8.62 -1.78 5.53
CA VAL A 180 7.78 -2.57 4.62
C VAL A 180 8.69 -3.22 3.59
N ASN A 181 8.78 -4.53 3.62
CA ASN A 181 9.54 -5.33 2.67
C ASN A 181 8.58 -5.89 1.61
N GLU A 182 8.76 -5.46 0.38
CA GLU A 182 8.00 -5.88 -0.81
C GLU A 182 8.90 -6.67 -1.74
N TYR A 183 8.42 -7.84 -2.18
CA TYR A 183 9.07 -8.61 -3.23
C TYR A 183 8.03 -9.03 -4.27
N CYS A 184 8.14 -8.43 -5.46
CA CYS A 184 7.23 -8.68 -6.57
C CYS A 184 7.94 -9.39 -7.72
N THR A 185 7.28 -10.36 -8.36
CA THR A 185 7.73 -10.94 -9.63
C THR A 185 6.63 -10.83 -10.68
N VAL A 186 7.00 -10.41 -11.89
CA VAL A 186 6.07 -10.18 -13.00
C VAL A 186 6.25 -11.20 -14.11
N HIS A 187 5.18 -11.44 -14.87
CA HIS A 187 5.23 -12.37 -15.99
C HIS A 187 5.96 -11.76 -17.19
N SER A 188 5.70 -10.48 -17.49
CA SER A 188 6.26 -9.73 -18.61
C SER A 188 6.69 -8.34 -18.16
N LEU A 189 7.73 -7.79 -18.79
CA LEU A 189 8.14 -6.40 -18.57
C LEU A 189 7.39 -5.38 -19.43
N ASP A 190 6.50 -5.82 -20.32
CA ASP A 190 5.88 -4.91 -21.28
C ASP A 190 4.96 -3.89 -20.58
N ALA A 191 4.18 -4.33 -19.58
CA ALA A 191 3.35 -3.43 -18.80
C ALA A 191 4.21 -2.43 -18.01
N LEU A 192 5.25 -2.91 -17.31
CA LEU A 192 6.17 -2.07 -16.53
C LEU A 192 6.88 -1.01 -17.38
N ARG A 193 7.37 -1.38 -18.57
CA ARG A 193 7.99 -0.44 -19.50
C ARG A 193 7.02 0.66 -19.92
N ARG A 194 5.78 0.28 -20.25
CA ARG A 194 4.75 1.23 -20.67
C ARG A 194 4.29 2.15 -19.54
N ALA A 195 4.22 1.63 -18.32
CA ALA A 195 3.82 2.39 -17.14
C ALA A 195 4.86 3.44 -16.74
N GLY A 196 6.15 3.14 -16.90
CA GLY A 196 7.27 4.05 -16.59
C GLY A 196 7.45 4.31 -15.09
N ARG A 197 6.93 3.45 -14.21
CA ARG A 197 7.03 3.58 -12.74
C ARG A 197 8.07 2.68 -12.12
N VAL A 198 8.69 1.80 -12.92
CA VAL A 198 9.78 0.95 -12.44
C VAL A 198 11.12 1.47 -12.95
N LYS A 199 12.02 1.72 -12.04
CA LYS A 199 13.39 2.16 -12.31
C LYS A 199 14.32 0.96 -12.46
N GLY A 200 15.31 1.09 -13.32
CA GLY A 200 16.35 0.08 -13.56
C GLY A 200 17.23 0.49 -14.70
N SER A 201 18.42 -0.11 -14.79
CA SER A 201 19.34 0.17 -15.90
C SER A 201 18.80 -0.35 -17.25
N ALA A 202 19.20 0.28 -18.36
CA ALA A 202 18.90 -0.22 -19.70
C ALA A 202 19.39 -1.67 -19.88
N ALA A 203 20.50 -2.02 -19.24
CA ALA A 203 21.03 -3.39 -19.23
C ALA A 203 20.13 -4.36 -18.44
N PHE A 204 19.43 -3.89 -17.41
CA PHE A 204 18.44 -4.72 -16.71
C PHE A 204 17.28 -5.08 -17.64
N PHE A 205 16.78 -4.11 -18.41
CA PHE A 205 15.66 -4.32 -19.34
C PHE A 205 16.08 -4.91 -20.70
N GLY A 206 17.36 -5.24 -20.90
CA GLY A 206 17.90 -5.87 -22.11
C GLY A 206 17.35 -7.29 -22.33
N ASN A 207 18.18 -8.21 -22.79
CA ASN A 207 17.73 -9.58 -23.11
C ASN A 207 17.11 -10.30 -21.89
N LEU A 208 15.80 -10.59 -21.96
CA LEU A 208 14.99 -11.17 -20.86
C LEU A 208 14.27 -12.46 -21.27
N MET A 209 14.74 -13.14 -22.32
CA MET A 209 14.12 -14.40 -22.74
C MET A 209 14.18 -15.43 -21.60
N GLY A 210 12.99 -15.86 -21.13
CA GLY A 210 12.85 -16.81 -20.01
C GLY A 210 13.21 -16.28 -18.61
N VAL A 211 13.50 -14.96 -18.49
CA VAL A 211 13.84 -14.32 -17.22
C VAL A 211 12.62 -13.63 -16.62
N LYS A 212 12.45 -13.80 -15.32
CA LYS A 212 11.45 -13.10 -14.50
C LYS A 212 12.16 -12.08 -13.60
N PRO A 213 11.83 -10.80 -13.70
CA PRO A 213 12.40 -9.79 -12.82
C PRO A 213 11.79 -9.86 -11.42
N ILE A 214 12.62 -9.56 -10.43
CA ILE A 214 12.16 -9.24 -9.08
C ILE A 214 12.18 -7.73 -8.93
N ILE A 215 11.07 -7.18 -8.50
CA ILE A 215 10.84 -5.76 -8.24
C ILE A 215 10.68 -5.58 -6.73
N ILE A 216 11.22 -4.48 -6.21
CA ILE A 216 11.09 -4.08 -4.81
C ILE A 216 10.75 -2.59 -4.71
N ALA A 217 10.14 -2.16 -3.62
CA ALA A 217 10.16 -0.75 -3.22
C ALA A 217 11.56 -0.44 -2.65
N ASP A 218 12.23 0.61 -3.15
CA ASP A 218 13.51 1.04 -2.61
C ASP A 218 13.32 2.01 -1.42
N LYS A 219 14.41 2.39 -0.74
CA LYS A 219 14.37 3.27 0.44
C LYS A 219 13.72 4.63 0.18
N ASN A 220 13.64 5.06 -1.09
CA ASN A 220 13.08 6.33 -1.50
C ASN A 220 11.62 6.21 -2.01
N GLY A 221 11.07 4.98 -2.06
CA GLY A 221 9.73 4.69 -2.58
C GLY A 221 9.66 4.54 -4.10
N GLU A 222 10.82 4.41 -4.78
CA GLU A 222 10.87 4.02 -6.19
C GLU A 222 10.62 2.52 -6.33
N GLN A 223 9.83 2.11 -7.31
CA GLN A 223 9.80 0.68 -7.69
C GLN A 223 11.06 0.35 -8.48
N ALA A 224 11.84 -0.56 -7.97
CA ALA A 224 13.17 -0.87 -8.44
C ALA A 224 13.27 -2.29 -9.02
N ALA A 225 13.83 -2.39 -10.21
CA ALA A 225 14.23 -3.67 -10.79
C ALA A 225 15.48 -4.20 -10.07
N TYR A 226 15.28 -5.14 -9.16
CA TYR A 226 16.29 -5.59 -8.20
C TYR A 226 17.12 -6.78 -8.67
N LYS A 227 16.47 -7.85 -9.14
CA LYS A 227 17.12 -9.10 -9.50
C LYS A 227 16.48 -9.75 -10.73
N LYS A 228 17.25 -10.52 -11.49
CA LYS A 228 16.79 -11.36 -12.61
C LYS A 228 16.82 -12.82 -12.19
N VAL A 229 15.71 -13.54 -12.39
CA VAL A 229 15.61 -14.96 -12.07
C VAL A 229 15.15 -15.73 -13.29
N LYS A 230 15.82 -16.83 -13.63
CA LYS A 230 15.44 -17.67 -14.77
C LYS A 230 14.28 -18.60 -14.39
N GLY A 231 13.19 -18.47 -15.12
CA GLY A 231 12.00 -19.32 -14.96
C GLY A 231 11.03 -18.88 -13.87
N ARG A 232 9.75 -19.22 -14.06
CA ARG A 232 8.64 -18.81 -13.19
C ARG A 232 8.77 -19.38 -11.78
N GLN A 233 8.95 -20.70 -11.67
CA GLN A 233 9.04 -21.37 -10.37
C GLN A 233 10.17 -20.82 -9.51
N ASN A 234 11.36 -20.63 -10.11
CA ASN A 234 12.49 -20.06 -9.40
C ASN A 234 12.22 -18.63 -8.94
N SER A 235 11.45 -17.83 -9.71
CA SER A 235 11.11 -16.47 -9.29
C SER A 235 10.15 -16.44 -8.10
N LEU A 236 9.25 -17.42 -7.99
CA LEU A 236 8.37 -17.58 -6.81
C LEU A 236 9.18 -17.98 -5.57
N SER A 237 10.10 -18.93 -5.72
CA SER A 237 11.01 -19.32 -4.62
C SER A 237 11.91 -18.17 -4.18
N GLU A 238 12.37 -17.37 -5.14
CA GLU A 238 13.23 -16.22 -4.86
C GLU A 238 12.52 -15.14 -4.02
N ILE A 239 11.28 -14.76 -4.35
CA ILE A 239 10.57 -13.75 -3.55
C ILE A 239 10.35 -14.24 -2.12
N VAL A 240 10.04 -15.53 -1.91
CA VAL A 240 9.89 -16.12 -0.58
C VAL A 240 11.22 -16.12 0.18
N SER A 241 12.32 -16.51 -0.47
CA SER A 241 13.67 -16.49 0.12
C SER A 241 14.08 -15.08 0.54
N LEU A 242 13.79 -14.07 -0.30
CA LEU A 242 14.09 -12.68 -0.01
C LEU A 242 13.29 -12.18 1.20
N LEU A 243 11.97 -12.43 1.24
CA LEU A 243 11.14 -12.04 2.40
C LEU A 243 11.61 -12.75 3.66
N LYS A 244 11.90 -14.06 3.61
CA LYS A 244 12.45 -14.82 4.74
C LYS A 244 13.72 -14.20 5.29
N SER A 245 14.58 -13.64 4.44
CA SER A 245 15.85 -13.04 4.84
C SER A 245 15.72 -11.66 5.50
N THR A 246 14.58 -11.01 5.32
CA THR A 246 14.36 -9.63 5.76
C THR A 246 13.24 -9.46 6.78
N ILE A 247 12.24 -10.34 6.80
CA ILE A 247 11.12 -10.27 7.75
C ILE A 247 11.63 -10.42 9.20
N GLU A 248 11.01 -9.68 10.12
CA GLU A 248 11.32 -9.76 11.56
C GLU A 248 10.06 -10.17 12.32
N ASN A 249 10.21 -11.04 13.32
CA ASN A 249 9.12 -11.60 14.15
C ASN A 249 7.94 -12.13 13.28
N PRO A 250 8.21 -13.02 12.32
CA PRO A 250 7.19 -13.48 11.38
C PRO A 250 6.00 -14.15 12.07
N GLU A 251 6.22 -14.82 13.21
CA GLU A 251 5.18 -15.49 14.00
C GLU A 251 4.12 -14.54 14.57
N GLU A 252 4.41 -13.25 14.63
CA GLU A 252 3.48 -12.20 15.07
C GLU A 252 2.77 -11.51 13.92
N GLN A 253 3.19 -11.77 12.67
CA GLN A 253 2.75 -11.04 11.50
C GLN A 253 1.83 -11.85 10.57
N THR A 254 0.94 -11.12 9.90
CA THR A 254 0.28 -11.56 8.68
C THR A 254 1.19 -11.24 7.49
N ILE A 255 1.56 -12.25 6.71
CA ILE A 255 2.18 -12.05 5.40
C ILE A 255 1.07 -11.82 4.38
N TYR A 256 1.16 -10.74 3.62
CA TYR A 256 0.22 -10.46 2.54
C TYR A 256 0.77 -11.00 1.22
N LEU A 257 -0.07 -11.78 0.53
CA LEU A 257 0.18 -12.27 -0.82
C LEU A 257 -0.82 -11.63 -1.77
N ALA A 258 -0.36 -10.76 -2.65
CA ALA A 258 -1.19 -10.16 -3.69
C ALA A 258 -0.88 -10.76 -5.06
N HIS A 259 -1.90 -10.96 -5.91
CA HIS A 259 -1.71 -11.53 -7.23
C HIS A 259 -2.60 -10.89 -8.31
N ALA A 260 -2.07 -10.84 -9.54
CA ALA A 260 -2.69 -10.25 -10.71
C ALA A 260 -3.41 -11.32 -11.55
N ASP A 261 -4.53 -11.84 -11.07
CA ASP A 261 -5.33 -12.88 -11.73
C ASP A 261 -4.50 -14.14 -12.10
N CYS A 262 -3.63 -14.58 -11.19
CA CYS A 262 -2.88 -15.81 -11.35
C CYS A 262 -3.79 -17.04 -11.18
N SER A 263 -3.37 -18.20 -11.71
CA SER A 263 -4.12 -19.44 -11.53
C SER A 263 -4.19 -19.86 -10.06
N GLU A 264 -5.31 -20.46 -9.67
CA GLU A 264 -5.51 -20.95 -8.29
C GLU A 264 -4.42 -21.93 -7.86
N ASP A 265 -3.91 -22.73 -8.79
CA ASP A 265 -2.82 -23.68 -8.51
C ASP A 265 -1.50 -22.99 -8.21
N GLU A 266 -1.15 -21.90 -8.94
CA GLU A 266 0.03 -21.12 -8.62
C GLU A 266 -0.11 -20.41 -7.27
N VAL A 267 -1.29 -19.84 -6.97
CA VAL A 267 -1.57 -19.21 -5.68
C VAL A 267 -1.41 -20.22 -4.54
N LYS A 268 -2.05 -21.40 -4.64
CA LYS A 268 -1.93 -22.48 -3.64
C LYS A 268 -0.50 -22.94 -3.43
N LYS A 269 0.27 -23.12 -4.51
CA LYS A 269 1.69 -23.48 -4.45
C LYS A 269 2.52 -22.41 -3.71
N LEU A 270 2.28 -21.14 -4.01
CA LEU A 270 3.03 -20.04 -3.36
C LEU A 270 2.66 -19.92 -1.88
N VAL A 271 1.37 -20.06 -1.53
CA VAL A 271 0.91 -20.11 -0.14
C VAL A 271 1.57 -21.27 0.62
N SER A 272 1.64 -22.46 0.01
CA SER A 272 2.30 -23.63 0.62
C SER A 272 3.78 -23.38 0.85
N LEU A 273 4.47 -22.80 -0.13
CA LEU A 273 5.89 -22.45 -0.02
C LEU A 273 6.16 -21.41 1.07
N ILE A 274 5.31 -20.38 1.17
CA ILE A 274 5.45 -19.39 2.26
C ILE A 274 5.27 -20.06 3.62
N LYS A 275 4.26 -20.93 3.79
CA LYS A 275 4.02 -21.65 5.05
C LYS A 275 5.17 -22.57 5.45
N GLU A 276 5.81 -23.20 4.45
CA GLU A 276 6.94 -24.09 4.68
C GLU A 276 8.21 -23.32 5.09
N GLU A 277 8.43 -22.16 4.49
CA GLU A 277 9.69 -21.41 4.64
C GLU A 277 9.66 -20.34 5.73
N ILE A 278 8.47 -19.77 6.06
CA ILE A 278 8.32 -18.65 6.97
C ILE A 278 7.24 -18.97 8.02
N PRO A 279 7.62 -19.11 9.30
CA PRO A 279 6.68 -19.42 10.38
C PRO A 279 5.84 -18.19 10.75
N CYS A 280 4.98 -17.73 9.83
CA CYS A 280 4.14 -16.55 10.04
C CYS A 280 2.83 -16.90 10.77
N LYS A 281 2.23 -15.89 11.40
CA LYS A 281 0.94 -15.99 12.07
C LYS A 281 -0.18 -16.36 11.09
N GLU A 282 -0.19 -15.69 9.94
CA GLU A 282 -1.23 -15.82 8.92
C GLU A 282 -0.70 -15.46 7.54
N ILE A 283 -1.31 -15.99 6.49
CA ILE A 283 -1.12 -15.53 5.11
C ILE A 283 -2.47 -15.01 4.60
N TYR A 284 -2.55 -13.71 4.32
CA TYR A 284 -3.71 -13.10 3.71
C TYR A 284 -3.50 -12.96 2.21
N THR A 285 -4.40 -13.56 1.42
CA THR A 285 -4.32 -13.53 -0.05
C THR A 285 -5.35 -12.58 -0.62
N CYS A 286 -4.92 -11.68 -1.50
CA CYS A 286 -5.78 -10.72 -2.19
C CYS A 286 -5.37 -10.53 -3.66
N TYR A 287 -6.21 -9.81 -4.39
CA TYR A 287 -5.89 -9.39 -5.75
C TYR A 287 -5.08 -8.10 -5.75
N ILE A 288 -4.18 -7.96 -6.71
CA ILE A 288 -3.57 -6.69 -7.06
C ILE A 288 -4.62 -5.86 -7.79
N GLY A 289 -4.95 -4.70 -7.26
CA GLY A 289 -6.00 -3.81 -7.71
C GLY A 289 -5.74 -3.14 -9.06
N PRO A 290 -6.71 -2.37 -9.59
CA PRO A 290 -6.66 -1.87 -10.95
C PRO A 290 -5.54 -0.85 -11.20
N ILE A 291 -5.11 -0.12 -10.17
CA ILE A 291 -4.06 0.91 -10.32
C ILE A 291 -2.69 0.24 -10.48
N ILE A 292 -2.35 -0.65 -9.59
CA ILE A 292 -1.09 -1.39 -9.66
C ILE A 292 -1.12 -2.38 -10.81
N GLY A 293 -2.24 -3.07 -11.02
CA GLY A 293 -2.42 -4.03 -12.10
C GLY A 293 -2.18 -3.45 -13.49
N ALA A 294 -2.67 -2.22 -13.75
CA ALA A 294 -2.40 -1.52 -15.01
C ALA A 294 -0.90 -1.29 -15.27
N SER A 295 -0.11 -1.16 -14.20
CA SER A 295 1.33 -0.91 -14.27
C SER A 295 2.17 -2.18 -14.40
N ILE A 296 1.79 -3.27 -13.69
CA ILE A 296 2.62 -4.49 -13.63
C ILE A 296 2.11 -5.60 -14.57
N GLY A 297 0.85 -5.53 -15.01
CA GLY A 297 0.23 -6.52 -15.91
C GLY A 297 -0.24 -7.79 -15.21
N PRO A 298 -0.88 -8.69 -15.98
CA PRO A 298 -1.39 -9.95 -15.47
C PRO A 298 -0.28 -10.90 -15.01
N ASP A 299 -0.67 -11.89 -14.21
CA ASP A 299 0.16 -13.00 -13.74
C ASP A 299 1.36 -12.56 -12.86
N ALA A 300 1.29 -11.39 -12.24
CA ALA A 300 2.24 -10.93 -11.24
C ALA A 300 1.89 -11.48 -9.84
N PHE A 301 2.93 -11.72 -9.02
CA PHE A 301 2.81 -11.97 -7.59
C PHE A 301 3.63 -10.96 -6.81
N ALA A 302 3.11 -10.52 -5.69
CA ALA A 302 3.84 -9.71 -4.72
C ALA A 302 3.58 -10.24 -3.31
N ILE A 303 4.62 -10.29 -2.48
CA ILE A 303 4.52 -10.66 -1.07
C ILE A 303 5.08 -9.55 -0.20
N PHE A 304 4.46 -9.34 0.95
CA PHE A 304 4.75 -8.22 1.83
C PHE A 304 4.83 -8.66 3.29
N GLY A 305 5.73 -8.02 4.04
CA GLY A 305 5.85 -8.16 5.49
C GLY A 305 6.66 -7.01 6.09
N PHE A 306 6.56 -6.80 7.39
CA PHE A 306 7.43 -5.87 8.10
C PHE A 306 8.74 -6.57 8.46
N GLY A 307 9.85 -5.88 8.25
CA GLY A 307 11.14 -6.48 8.48
C GLY A 307 12.25 -5.46 8.73
N LYS A 308 13.45 -5.78 8.29
CA LYS A 308 14.60 -4.88 8.33
C LYS A 308 14.33 -3.60 7.56
N GLU A 309 14.96 -2.51 7.95
CA GLU A 309 14.87 -1.25 7.20
C GLU A 309 15.38 -1.46 5.77
N VAL A 310 14.60 -0.97 4.80
CA VAL A 310 14.97 -1.01 3.38
C VAL A 310 16.10 -0.01 3.15
N THR A 311 17.28 -0.49 2.80
CA THR A 311 18.47 0.33 2.57
C THR A 311 18.86 0.47 1.11
N PHE A 312 18.36 -0.42 0.25
CA PHE A 312 18.63 -0.38 -1.19
C PHE A 312 18.06 0.88 -1.84
N ALA A 313 18.82 1.50 -2.74
CA ALA A 313 18.34 2.56 -3.62
C ALA A 313 18.86 2.39 -5.04
N VAL A 314 18.01 2.68 -6.02
CA VAL A 314 18.41 2.65 -7.44
C VAL A 314 19.45 3.75 -7.69
N GLY A 315 20.61 3.35 -8.25
CA GLY A 315 21.67 4.30 -8.66
C GLY A 315 22.69 4.65 -7.57
N GLU A 316 22.59 4.06 -6.37
CA GLU A 316 23.58 4.23 -5.28
C GLU A 316 24.56 3.06 -5.17
N ASN A 317 24.82 2.28 -6.24
CA ASN A 317 25.82 1.19 -6.28
C ASN A 317 27.18 1.70 -6.77
#